data_cad5eb2bda270e262489c0152eea4e10
#
_entry.id   cad5eb2bda270e262489c0152eea4e10
#
_cell.length_a   1.000
_cell.length_b   1.000
_cell.length_c   1.000
_cell.angle_alpha   90.00
_cell.angle_beta   90.00
_cell.angle_gamma   90.00
#
_symmetry.space_group_name_H-M   'P 1'
#
loop_
_entity.id
_entity.type
_entity.pdbx_description
1 polymer ?
#
loop_
_entity_poly.entity_id
_entity_poly.type
_entity_poly.pdbx_seq_one_letter_code
_entity_poly.pdbx_strand_id
1 'polypeptide(L)'
;GSIMTNGLRTVLPRSFNAATERVEVLKGPASTLYGILDPGGLINVVTKRPERQFSGSVSATSSSFGGGTGSFDVTGPIEGTRLAYRLIGEYQNEDYWRNFGKNKSSFIAPSLSWFGDSATITASYSHRDYSAPFDRGTIFDLNTGHAVNVDRKTRFDEAFNITDGYSDIAQLNAEYRLNSAWTARFDYSYSQDHYNDNQARVMAYDSATGNLTRRVDGTHG
;
A
#
# COMPACT_ATOMS: atom_id res chain seq x y z
N GLY A 1 -7.89 11.34 -6.69
CA GLY A 1 -6.58 11.94 -6.37
C GLY A 1 -5.45 11.05 -6.88
N SER A 2 -4.32 11.64 -7.24
CA SER A 2 -3.14 10.88 -7.67
C SER A 2 -2.30 10.47 -6.47
N ILE A 3 -1.79 9.22 -6.48
CA ILE A 3 -0.85 8.73 -5.47
C ILE A 3 0.51 8.50 -6.13
N MET A 4 1.55 8.93 -5.43
CA MET A 4 2.94 8.81 -5.83
C MET A 4 3.76 8.12 -4.74
N THR A 5 4.86 7.52 -5.13
CA THR A 5 5.88 7.02 -4.20
C THR A 5 7.21 7.69 -4.55
N ASN A 6 7.79 8.41 -3.59
CA ASN A 6 9.02 9.20 -3.77
C ASN A 6 8.96 10.19 -4.96
N GLY A 7 7.79 10.80 -5.18
CA GLY A 7 7.58 11.76 -6.27
C GLY A 7 7.31 11.14 -7.65
N LEU A 8 7.28 9.82 -7.76
CA LEU A 8 7.02 9.11 -9.00
C LEU A 8 5.66 8.41 -8.96
N ARG A 9 4.97 8.36 -10.10
CA ARG A 9 3.74 7.60 -10.24
C ARG A 9 4.02 6.11 -10.11
N THR A 10 3.30 5.47 -9.20
CA THR A 10 3.37 4.02 -9.00
C THR A 10 1.98 3.42 -8.91
N VAL A 11 1.88 2.10 -8.91
CA VAL A 11 0.63 1.41 -8.58
C VAL A 11 0.16 1.84 -7.20
N LEU A 12 -1.14 1.95 -7.03
CA LEU A 12 -1.75 2.42 -5.78
C LEU A 12 -1.36 1.49 -4.63
N PRO A 13 -0.64 1.97 -3.59
CA PRO A 13 -0.45 1.17 -2.40
C PRO A 13 -1.80 0.96 -1.71
N ARG A 14 -2.17 -0.28 -1.47
CA ARG A 14 -3.43 -0.61 -0.78
C ARG A 14 -3.39 -0.29 0.72
N SER A 15 -2.21 -0.11 1.28
CA SER A 15 -1.98 0.30 2.66
C SER A 15 -0.59 0.90 2.84
N PHE A 16 -0.42 1.70 3.87
CA PHE A 16 0.91 2.05 4.36
C PHE A 16 1.57 0.83 5.00
N ASN A 17 2.88 0.76 4.97
CA ASN A 17 3.68 -0.35 5.50
C ASN A 17 4.89 0.19 6.28
N ALA A 18 5.68 -0.70 6.85
CA ALA A 18 6.86 -0.36 7.64
C ALA A 18 7.93 0.47 6.90
N ALA A 19 7.92 0.46 5.55
CA ALA A 19 8.84 1.29 4.75
C ALA A 19 8.37 2.74 4.60
N THR A 20 7.15 3.09 5.00
CA THR A 20 6.66 4.46 4.94
C THR A 20 7.38 5.31 5.98
N GLU A 21 8.09 6.36 5.54
CA GLU A 21 8.68 7.35 6.42
C GLU A 21 7.69 8.45 6.76
N ARG A 22 7.04 9.02 5.72
CA ARG A 22 6.01 10.06 5.87
C ARG A 22 5.08 10.09 4.67
N VAL A 23 3.94 10.76 4.85
CA VAL A 23 2.96 11.02 3.80
C VAL A 23 2.83 12.52 3.62
N GLU A 24 2.99 12.98 2.39
CA GLU A 24 2.85 14.37 2.00
C GLU A 24 1.56 14.53 1.21
N VAL A 25 0.72 15.49 1.60
CA VAL A 25 -0.54 15.79 0.92
C VAL A 25 -0.46 17.19 0.33
N LEU A 26 -0.45 17.28 -1.00
CA LEU A 26 -0.55 18.54 -1.72
C LEU A 26 -2.00 18.74 -2.17
N LYS A 27 -2.60 19.84 -1.72
CA LYS A 27 -3.96 20.23 -2.09
C LYS A 27 -3.91 21.24 -3.25
N GLY A 28 -4.78 21.06 -4.24
CA GLY A 28 -4.88 21.94 -5.39
C GLY A 28 -4.12 21.45 -6.63
N PRO A 29 -3.99 22.27 -7.68
CA PRO A 29 -3.41 21.87 -8.95
C PRO A 29 -1.89 21.70 -8.83
N ALA A 30 -1.46 20.44 -8.60
CA ALA A 30 -0.05 20.06 -8.50
C ALA A 30 0.58 19.71 -9.87
N SER A 31 -0.17 19.85 -10.97
CA SER A 31 0.25 19.47 -12.32
C SER A 31 1.45 20.25 -12.85
N THR A 32 1.69 21.45 -12.35
CA THR A 32 2.87 22.26 -12.71
C THR A 32 4.18 21.69 -12.19
N LEU A 33 4.15 20.90 -11.11
CA LEU A 33 5.33 20.30 -10.49
C LEU A 33 5.52 18.83 -10.86
N TYR A 34 4.41 18.11 -11.08
CA TYR A 34 4.42 16.65 -11.20
C TYR A 34 3.77 16.13 -12.50
N GLY A 35 3.49 17.00 -13.46
CA GLY A 35 2.88 16.63 -14.75
C GLY A 35 1.36 16.44 -14.68
N ILE A 36 0.80 15.58 -15.53
CA ILE A 36 -0.65 15.36 -15.63
C ILE A 36 -1.17 14.65 -14.38
N LEU A 37 -1.90 15.37 -13.53
CA LEU A 37 -2.49 14.90 -12.29
C LEU A 37 -3.97 15.29 -12.19
N ASP A 38 -4.69 14.61 -11.29
CA ASP A 38 -6.05 14.98 -10.96
C ASP A 38 -6.09 16.37 -10.29
N PRO A 39 -7.10 17.21 -10.61
CA PRO A 39 -7.17 18.60 -10.13
C PRO A 39 -7.36 18.71 -8.61
N GLY A 40 -7.73 17.62 -7.91
CA GLY A 40 -7.95 17.61 -6.47
C GLY A 40 -6.69 17.61 -5.60
N GLY A 41 -5.51 17.39 -6.20
CA GLY A 41 -4.24 17.28 -5.49
C GLY A 41 -3.61 15.89 -5.56
N LEU A 42 -2.52 15.69 -4.83
CA LEU A 42 -1.79 14.43 -4.78
C LEU A 42 -1.43 14.01 -3.36
N ILE A 43 -1.23 12.72 -3.19
CA ILE A 43 -0.64 12.11 -2.00
C ILE A 43 0.70 11.52 -2.41
N ASN A 44 1.78 11.94 -1.76
CA ASN A 44 3.12 11.39 -1.98
C ASN A 44 3.55 10.58 -0.76
N VAL A 45 3.79 9.29 -0.96
CA VAL A 45 4.34 8.39 0.07
C VAL A 45 5.85 8.42 -0.04
N VAL A 46 6.52 8.92 0.98
CA VAL A 46 7.99 8.93 1.05
C VAL A 46 8.45 7.70 1.80
N THR A 47 9.34 6.94 1.20
CA THR A 47 9.89 5.72 1.80
C THR A 47 11.22 5.98 2.50
N LYS A 48 11.47 5.19 3.53
CA LYS A 48 12.73 5.20 4.27
C LYS A 48 13.90 4.85 3.36
N ARG A 49 15.01 5.56 3.50
CA ARG A 49 16.24 5.36 2.72
C ARG A 49 17.35 4.76 3.57
N PRO A 50 18.37 4.10 2.97
CA PRO A 50 19.56 3.67 3.67
C PRO A 50 20.28 4.82 4.39
N GLU A 51 20.76 4.54 5.60
CA GLU A 51 21.46 5.51 6.46
C GLU A 51 22.92 5.10 6.66
N ARG A 52 23.81 6.08 6.82
CA ARG A 52 25.26 5.85 7.07
C ARG A 52 25.58 5.53 8.53
N GLN A 53 24.56 5.54 9.39
CA GLN A 53 24.65 5.12 10.77
C GLN A 53 23.82 3.86 10.97
N PHE A 54 24.38 2.88 11.70
CA PHE A 54 23.63 1.66 12.00
C PHE A 54 22.43 2.00 12.89
N SER A 55 21.28 1.50 12.49
CA SER A 55 20.04 1.59 13.26
C SER A 55 19.18 0.34 12.98
N GLY A 56 18.46 -0.10 13.99
CA GLY A 56 17.54 -1.22 13.86
C GLY A 56 16.36 -1.08 14.79
N SER A 57 15.19 -1.53 14.33
CA SER A 57 13.98 -1.59 15.13
C SER A 57 13.16 -2.83 14.80
N VAL A 58 12.45 -3.31 15.81
CA VAL A 58 11.43 -4.36 15.68
C VAL A 58 10.15 -3.83 16.30
N SER A 59 9.04 -4.05 15.64
CA SER A 59 7.72 -3.62 16.10
C SER A 59 6.73 -4.79 16.05
N ALA A 60 5.85 -4.84 17.02
CA ALA A 60 4.71 -5.76 17.02
C ALA A 60 3.47 -5.01 17.52
N THR A 61 2.38 -5.14 16.80
CA THR A 61 1.08 -4.56 17.15
C THR A 61 0.02 -5.64 17.15
N SER A 62 -0.91 -5.57 18.10
CA SER A 62 -2.05 -6.47 18.18
C SER A 62 -3.31 -5.73 17.75
N SER A 63 -4.12 -6.40 16.93
CA SER A 63 -5.42 -5.89 16.54
C SER A 63 -6.46 -6.18 17.61
N SER A 64 -7.37 -5.23 17.86
CA SER A 64 -8.52 -5.43 18.76
C SER A 64 -9.54 -6.44 18.22
N PHE A 65 -9.42 -6.82 16.95
CA PHE A 65 -10.28 -7.83 16.31
C PHE A 65 -9.66 -9.23 16.30
N GLY A 66 -8.40 -9.35 16.68
CA GLY A 66 -7.61 -10.58 16.68
C GLY A 66 -6.45 -10.54 15.70
N GLY A 67 -5.36 -11.27 16.04
CA GLY A 67 -4.13 -11.24 15.28
C GLY A 67 -3.30 -9.99 15.47
N GLY A 68 -2.45 -9.66 14.50
CA GLY A 68 -1.56 -8.50 14.60
C GLY A 68 -0.59 -8.37 13.43
N THR A 69 0.29 -7.38 13.56
CA THR A 69 1.35 -7.09 12.60
C THR A 69 2.70 -7.06 13.29
N GLY A 70 3.69 -7.75 12.70
CA GLY A 70 5.10 -7.70 13.11
C GLY A 70 5.94 -7.08 12.01
N SER A 71 6.92 -6.25 12.36
CA SER A 71 7.85 -5.67 11.41
C SER A 71 9.25 -5.55 11.97
N PHE A 72 10.24 -5.52 11.07
CA PHE A 72 11.61 -5.15 11.38
C PHE A 72 12.12 -4.14 10.35
N ASP A 73 13.09 -3.36 10.76
CA ASP A 73 13.76 -2.36 9.94
C ASP A 73 15.21 -2.27 10.39
N VAL A 74 16.15 -2.52 9.51
CA VAL A 74 17.58 -2.45 9.78
C VAL A 74 18.28 -1.68 8.67
N THR A 75 19.15 -0.76 9.05
CA THR A 75 19.96 0.05 8.13
C THR A 75 21.36 0.25 8.69
N GLY A 76 22.33 0.49 7.81
CA GLY A 76 23.67 0.79 8.22
C GLY A 76 24.66 0.86 7.06
N PRO A 77 25.90 1.33 7.35
CA PRO A 77 26.95 1.37 6.35
C PRO A 77 27.51 -0.04 6.07
N ILE A 78 28.03 -0.23 4.86
CA ILE A 78 28.90 -1.36 4.54
C ILE A 78 30.34 -0.90 4.77
N GLU A 79 31.01 -1.46 5.78
CA GLU A 79 32.34 -1.05 6.20
C GLU A 79 33.36 -1.10 5.06
N GLY A 80 34.25 -0.12 5.03
CA GLY A 80 35.26 0.01 3.99
C GLY A 80 34.74 0.47 2.63
N THR A 81 33.46 0.80 2.52
CA THR A 81 32.83 1.25 1.28
C THR A 81 32.09 2.58 1.44
N ARG A 82 31.60 3.10 0.33
CA ARG A 82 30.67 4.26 0.32
C ARG A 82 29.20 3.83 0.24
N LEU A 83 28.91 2.59 0.60
CA LEU A 83 27.55 2.01 0.52
C LEU A 83 26.89 1.98 1.89
N ALA A 84 25.58 2.16 1.89
CA ALA A 84 24.71 1.83 3.01
C ALA A 84 23.52 1.02 2.53
N TYR A 85 23.06 0.11 3.35
CA TYR A 85 21.91 -0.75 3.09
C TYR A 85 20.75 -0.41 4.02
N ARG A 86 19.54 -0.77 3.59
CA ARG A 86 18.37 -0.88 4.45
C ARG A 86 17.55 -2.10 4.03
N LEU A 87 17.09 -2.86 4.99
CA LEU A 87 16.18 -3.97 4.81
C LEU A 87 14.99 -3.83 5.77
N ILE A 88 13.81 -3.81 5.20
CA ILE A 88 12.55 -3.70 5.95
C ILE A 88 11.70 -4.90 5.62
N GLY A 89 11.11 -5.51 6.65
CA GLY A 89 10.13 -6.59 6.48
C GLY A 89 8.92 -6.36 7.38
N GLU A 90 7.75 -6.78 6.91
CA GLU A 90 6.49 -6.69 7.64
C GLU A 90 5.64 -7.92 7.33
N TYR A 91 5.00 -8.45 8.35
CA TYR A 91 4.01 -9.50 8.21
C TYR A 91 2.76 -9.13 9.01
N GLN A 92 1.63 -9.11 8.33
CA GLN A 92 0.31 -8.85 8.90
C GLN A 92 -0.56 -10.10 8.79
N ASN A 93 -1.25 -10.44 9.87
CA ASN A 93 -2.32 -11.44 9.89
C ASN A 93 -3.33 -11.03 10.96
N GLU A 94 -4.35 -10.33 10.55
CA GLU A 94 -5.35 -9.72 11.43
C GLU A 94 -6.74 -10.17 11.02
N ASP A 95 -7.60 -10.42 12.01
CA ASP A 95 -9.01 -10.68 11.75
C ASP A 95 -9.69 -9.41 11.23
N TYR A 96 -10.60 -9.60 10.30
CA TYR A 96 -11.38 -8.49 9.78
C TYR A 96 -12.37 -7.98 10.84
N TRP A 97 -12.65 -6.70 10.84
CA TRP A 97 -13.52 -6.09 11.84
C TRP A 97 -14.98 -6.58 11.79
N ARG A 98 -15.42 -7.14 10.65
CA ARG A 98 -16.71 -7.81 10.52
C ARG A 98 -16.60 -9.30 10.88
N ASN A 99 -17.74 -9.98 10.89
CA ASN A 99 -17.91 -11.34 11.44
C ASN A 99 -17.06 -12.44 10.78
N PHE A 100 -16.46 -12.22 9.61
CA PHE A 100 -15.52 -13.16 8.99
C PHE A 100 -14.56 -12.48 8.02
N GLY A 101 -13.42 -13.13 7.78
CA GLY A 101 -12.35 -12.70 6.90
C GLY A 101 -11.08 -12.34 7.66
N LYS A 102 -9.99 -12.24 6.93
CA LYS A 102 -8.67 -11.85 7.46
C LYS A 102 -7.95 -10.91 6.49
N ASN A 103 -7.26 -9.92 7.05
CA ASN A 103 -6.26 -9.15 6.32
C ASN A 103 -4.91 -9.82 6.52
N LYS A 104 -4.30 -10.27 5.42
CA LYS A 104 -2.98 -10.87 5.42
C LYS A 104 -2.09 -10.12 4.45
N SER A 105 -0.87 -9.83 4.84
CA SER A 105 0.14 -9.38 3.91
C SER A 105 1.54 -9.75 4.38
N SER A 106 2.42 -10.01 3.44
CA SER A 106 3.87 -10.07 3.63
C SER A 106 4.52 -8.99 2.77
N PHE A 107 5.49 -8.31 3.34
CA PHE A 107 6.16 -7.19 2.68
C PHE A 107 7.66 -7.27 2.96
N ILE A 108 8.46 -7.04 1.91
CA ILE A 108 9.91 -6.91 2.03
C ILE A 108 10.40 -5.77 1.14
N ALA A 109 11.33 -4.96 1.66
CA ALA A 109 11.88 -3.80 0.97
C ALA A 109 13.39 -3.66 1.20
N PRO A 110 14.23 -4.31 0.41
CA PRO A 110 15.66 -4.04 0.35
C PRO A 110 15.96 -2.74 -0.39
N SER A 111 16.96 -2.00 0.07
CA SER A 111 17.49 -0.83 -0.62
C SER A 111 18.97 -0.65 -0.35
N LEU A 112 19.67 -0.01 -1.30
CA LEU A 112 21.09 0.25 -1.28
C LEU A 112 21.36 1.68 -1.73
N SER A 113 22.15 2.42 -0.98
CA SER A 113 22.60 3.76 -1.35
C SER A 113 24.11 3.83 -1.47
N TRP A 114 24.59 4.44 -2.54
CA TRP A 114 25.97 4.83 -2.70
C TRP A 114 26.13 6.33 -2.46
N PHE A 115 27.11 6.71 -1.64
CA PHE A 115 27.39 8.10 -1.25
C PHE A 115 28.76 8.53 -1.78
N GLY A 116 28.79 9.18 -2.93
CA GLY A 116 29.99 9.86 -3.46
C GLY A 116 30.16 11.27 -2.90
N ASP A 117 31.22 11.94 -3.33
CA ASP A 117 31.54 13.30 -2.86
C ASP A 117 30.52 14.35 -3.37
N SER A 118 30.03 14.15 -4.57
CA SER A 118 29.04 15.04 -5.22
C SER A 118 27.79 14.32 -5.70
N ALA A 119 27.69 13.01 -5.49
CA ALA A 119 26.56 12.22 -5.96
C ALA A 119 26.05 11.27 -4.87
N THR A 120 24.73 11.04 -4.89
CA THR A 120 24.07 9.97 -4.13
C THR A 120 23.20 9.20 -5.08
N ILE A 121 23.32 7.87 -5.08
CA ILE A 121 22.52 6.97 -5.90
C ILE A 121 21.85 5.97 -4.96
N THR A 122 20.55 5.85 -5.06
CA THR A 122 19.76 4.89 -4.27
C THR A 122 18.97 3.98 -5.20
N ALA A 123 19.18 2.67 -5.06
CA ALA A 123 18.34 1.65 -5.65
C ALA A 123 17.47 1.01 -4.57
N SER A 124 16.18 0.88 -4.84
CA SER A 124 15.23 0.24 -3.92
C SER A 124 14.30 -0.69 -4.67
N TYR A 125 13.90 -1.74 -3.99
CA TYR A 125 12.88 -2.67 -4.45
C TYR A 125 11.93 -2.96 -3.30
N SER A 126 10.67 -3.16 -3.60
CA SER A 126 9.71 -3.68 -2.63
C SER A 126 8.78 -4.68 -3.28
N HIS A 127 8.51 -5.75 -2.55
CA HIS A 127 7.55 -6.78 -2.90
C HIS A 127 6.53 -6.93 -1.79
N ARG A 128 5.29 -7.07 -2.17
CA ARG A 128 4.19 -7.28 -1.25
C ARG A 128 3.23 -8.32 -1.80
N ASP A 129 2.98 -9.38 -1.02
CA ASP A 129 1.81 -10.24 -1.19
C ASP A 129 0.70 -9.79 -0.25
N TYR A 130 -0.54 -9.88 -0.69
CA TYR A 130 -1.68 -9.50 0.14
C TYR A 130 -2.93 -10.32 -0.16
N SER A 131 -3.75 -10.46 0.87
CA SER A 131 -5.09 -11.03 0.77
C SER A 131 -5.99 -10.30 1.76
N ALA A 132 -7.11 -9.80 1.29
CA ALA A 132 -8.05 -9.03 2.11
C ALA A 132 -9.49 -9.38 1.74
N PRO A 133 -10.46 -9.26 2.66
CA PRO A 133 -11.86 -9.41 2.37
C PRO A 133 -12.32 -8.40 1.31
N PHE A 134 -12.99 -8.88 0.28
CA PHE A 134 -13.67 -8.02 -0.68
C PHE A 134 -15.08 -7.71 -0.16
N ASP A 135 -15.17 -6.70 0.70
CA ASP A 135 -16.40 -6.30 1.37
C ASP A 135 -17.03 -5.09 0.69
N ARG A 136 -18.25 -5.23 0.20
CA ARG A 136 -18.98 -4.16 -0.45
C ARG A 136 -19.85 -3.31 0.49
N GLY A 137 -19.80 -3.60 1.79
CA GLY A 137 -20.52 -2.85 2.81
C GLY A 137 -21.95 -3.32 3.03
N THR A 138 -22.81 -2.35 3.36
CA THR A 138 -24.21 -2.60 3.70
C THR A 138 -25.08 -2.61 2.44
N ILE A 139 -26.09 -3.49 2.43
CA ILE A 139 -27.07 -3.57 1.36
C ILE A 139 -28.31 -2.74 1.67
N PHE A 140 -29.06 -2.37 0.62
CA PHE A 140 -30.32 -1.64 0.72
C PHE A 140 -31.49 -2.58 0.42
N ASP A 141 -32.57 -2.35 1.15
CA ASP A 141 -33.84 -3.03 0.93
C ASP A 141 -34.56 -2.41 -0.29
N LEU A 142 -34.99 -3.24 -1.21
CA LEU A 142 -35.70 -2.82 -2.42
C LEU A 142 -37.04 -2.13 -2.14
N ASN A 143 -37.73 -2.51 -1.07
CA ASN A 143 -39.06 -2.03 -0.78
C ASN A 143 -39.04 -0.67 -0.07
N THR A 144 -38.03 -0.43 0.75
CA THR A 144 -37.94 0.78 1.57
C THR A 144 -36.90 1.77 1.08
N GLY A 145 -35.93 1.32 0.29
CA GLY A 145 -34.78 2.12 -0.13
C GLY A 145 -33.80 2.45 1.01
N HIS A 146 -34.01 1.90 2.20
CA HIS A 146 -33.14 2.10 3.35
C HIS A 146 -32.13 0.98 3.51
N ALA A 147 -31.02 1.27 4.18
CA ALA A 147 -30.05 0.25 4.57
C ALA A 147 -30.73 -0.81 5.47
N VAL A 148 -30.44 -2.09 5.22
CA VAL A 148 -30.97 -3.18 6.03
C VAL A 148 -30.47 -3.04 7.46
N ASN A 149 -31.40 -3.06 8.42
CA ASN A 149 -31.08 -2.89 9.85
C ASN A 149 -30.57 -4.23 10.43
N VAL A 150 -29.26 -4.37 10.46
CA VAL A 150 -28.56 -5.53 11.03
C VAL A 150 -27.35 -5.04 11.84
N ASP A 151 -26.77 -5.93 12.63
CA ASP A 151 -25.52 -5.62 13.34
C ASP A 151 -24.45 -5.14 12.33
N ARG A 152 -23.73 -4.08 12.69
CA ARG A 152 -22.69 -3.46 11.84
C ARG A 152 -21.57 -4.43 11.41
N LYS A 153 -21.38 -5.52 12.14
CA LYS A 153 -20.41 -6.57 11.81
C LYS A 153 -20.94 -7.57 10.79
N THR A 154 -22.23 -7.55 10.48
CA THR A 154 -22.83 -8.52 9.56
C THR A 154 -22.33 -8.29 8.14
N ARG A 155 -21.78 -9.34 7.52
CA ARG A 155 -21.50 -9.43 6.10
C ARG A 155 -22.59 -10.27 5.43
N PHE A 156 -23.02 -9.85 4.24
CA PHE A 156 -24.03 -10.55 3.43
C PHE A 156 -23.41 -11.33 2.26
N ASP A 157 -22.10 -11.19 2.10
CA ASP A 157 -21.30 -11.90 1.11
C ASP A 157 -20.78 -13.24 1.67
N GLU A 158 -19.88 -13.88 0.97
CA GLU A 158 -19.35 -15.19 1.31
C GLU A 158 -17.88 -15.11 1.80
N ALA A 159 -17.45 -16.17 2.48
CA ALA A 159 -16.08 -16.24 2.99
C ALA A 159 -15.00 -16.21 1.88
N PHE A 160 -15.37 -16.62 0.65
CA PHE A 160 -14.49 -16.56 -0.51
C PHE A 160 -14.47 -15.19 -1.20
N ASN A 161 -15.23 -14.20 -0.71
CA ASN A 161 -15.12 -12.82 -1.19
C ASN A 161 -13.79 -12.23 -0.70
N ILE A 162 -12.76 -12.45 -1.47
CA ILE A 162 -11.41 -11.98 -1.20
C ILE A 162 -10.81 -11.30 -2.43
N THR A 163 -9.97 -10.31 -2.18
CA THR A 163 -8.98 -9.80 -3.13
C THR A 163 -7.63 -10.29 -2.67
N ASP A 164 -6.94 -11.02 -3.49
CA ASP A 164 -5.57 -11.46 -3.25
C ASP A 164 -4.66 -11.11 -4.43
N GLY A 165 -3.39 -10.90 -4.16
CA GLY A 165 -2.45 -10.53 -5.19
C GLY A 165 -1.08 -10.14 -4.66
N TYR A 166 -0.27 -9.59 -5.58
CA TYR A 166 1.05 -9.07 -5.23
C TYR A 166 1.34 -7.75 -5.95
N SER A 167 2.24 -6.97 -5.39
CA SER A 167 2.74 -5.74 -6.01
C SER A 167 4.25 -5.64 -5.89
N ASP A 168 4.88 -5.16 -6.95
CA ASP A 168 6.32 -4.90 -7.03
C ASP A 168 6.56 -3.44 -7.40
N ILE A 169 7.53 -2.82 -6.71
CA ILE A 169 8.01 -1.48 -7.05
C ILE A 169 9.53 -1.50 -7.03
N ALA A 170 10.15 -1.14 -8.15
CA ALA A 170 11.59 -0.92 -8.26
C ALA A 170 11.86 0.54 -8.61
N GLN A 171 12.77 1.18 -7.88
CA GLN A 171 13.13 2.58 -8.09
C GLN A 171 14.63 2.78 -8.11
N LEU A 172 15.08 3.71 -8.95
CA LEU A 172 16.43 4.23 -8.99
C LEU A 172 16.37 5.75 -8.88
N ASN A 173 17.01 6.29 -7.85
CA ASN A 173 17.11 7.72 -7.61
C ASN A 173 18.58 8.11 -7.66
N ALA A 174 18.93 9.11 -8.43
CA ALA A 174 20.28 9.65 -8.50
C ALA A 174 20.24 11.17 -8.35
N GLU A 175 21.07 11.67 -7.47
CA GLU A 175 21.27 13.10 -7.26
C GLU A 175 22.75 13.41 -7.45
N TYR A 176 23.04 14.43 -8.30
CA TYR A 176 24.40 14.89 -8.57
C TYR A 176 24.50 16.40 -8.38
N ARG A 177 25.34 16.84 -7.46
CA ARG A 177 25.64 18.25 -7.22
C ARG A 177 26.71 18.73 -8.20
N LEU A 178 26.27 19.47 -9.22
CA LEU A 178 27.14 20.03 -10.24
C LEU A 178 28.05 21.14 -9.66
N ASN A 179 27.48 21.99 -8.81
CA ASN A 179 28.19 23.06 -8.07
C ASN A 179 27.31 23.53 -6.90
N SER A 180 27.67 24.67 -6.27
CA SER A 180 26.92 25.21 -5.12
C SER A 180 25.50 25.69 -5.46
N ALA A 181 25.19 25.96 -6.73
CA ALA A 181 23.90 26.48 -7.20
C ALA A 181 23.04 25.46 -7.94
N TRP A 182 23.65 24.40 -8.49
CA TRP A 182 22.97 23.45 -9.36
C TRP A 182 23.09 22.02 -8.88
N THR A 183 21.94 21.34 -8.80
CA THR A 183 21.83 19.90 -8.54
C THR A 183 21.00 19.26 -9.65
N ALA A 184 21.52 18.22 -10.29
CA ALA A 184 20.79 17.39 -11.23
C ALA A 184 20.16 16.20 -10.49
N ARG A 185 18.94 15.83 -10.85
CA ARG A 185 18.25 14.66 -10.32
C ARG A 185 17.76 13.79 -11.46
N PHE A 186 17.88 12.49 -11.27
CA PHE A 186 17.33 11.47 -12.14
C PHE A 186 16.56 10.48 -11.29
N ASP A 187 15.30 10.26 -11.62
CA ASP A 187 14.43 9.33 -10.92
C ASP A 187 13.77 8.40 -11.94
N TYR A 188 13.85 7.11 -11.69
CA TYR A 188 13.19 6.08 -12.48
C TYR A 188 12.38 5.16 -11.57
N SER A 189 11.19 4.75 -12.01
CA SER A 189 10.34 3.79 -11.31
C SER A 189 9.71 2.81 -12.27
N TYR A 190 9.75 1.54 -11.91
CA TYR A 190 8.93 0.48 -12.47
C TYR A 190 8.01 -0.06 -11.38
N SER A 191 6.73 -0.23 -11.70
CA SER A 191 5.79 -0.81 -10.75
C SER A 191 4.76 -1.69 -11.46
N GLN A 192 4.39 -2.80 -10.81
CA GLN A 192 3.30 -3.67 -11.23
C GLN A 192 2.44 -4.06 -10.05
N ASP A 193 1.16 -4.29 -10.31
CA ASP A 193 0.20 -4.85 -9.35
C ASP A 193 -0.60 -5.92 -10.07
N HIS A 194 -0.67 -7.10 -9.48
CA HIS A 194 -1.46 -8.22 -9.98
C HIS A 194 -2.41 -8.66 -8.89
N TYR A 195 -3.70 -8.74 -9.20
CA TYR A 195 -4.70 -9.13 -8.23
C TYR A 195 -5.83 -9.93 -8.85
N ASN A 196 -6.44 -10.76 -8.01
CA ASN A 196 -7.66 -11.49 -8.31
C ASN A 196 -8.75 -11.08 -7.32
N ASP A 197 -9.93 -10.77 -7.84
CA ASP A 197 -11.12 -10.54 -7.03
C ASP A 197 -12.09 -11.72 -7.20
N ASN A 198 -12.32 -12.45 -6.12
CA ASN A 198 -13.37 -13.45 -6.04
C ASN A 198 -14.52 -12.87 -5.22
N GLN A 199 -15.73 -12.87 -5.79
CA GLN A 199 -16.86 -12.27 -5.11
C GLN A 199 -18.21 -12.90 -5.47
N ALA A 200 -19.03 -13.11 -4.45
CA ALA A 200 -20.48 -13.19 -4.58
C ALA A 200 -21.05 -11.80 -4.27
N ARG A 201 -21.43 -11.07 -5.31
CA ARG A 201 -21.99 -9.74 -5.15
C ARG A 201 -23.43 -9.83 -4.69
N VAL A 202 -23.75 -9.25 -3.55
CA VAL A 202 -25.12 -9.03 -3.16
C VAL A 202 -25.71 -7.91 -4.02
N MET A 203 -26.78 -8.19 -4.75
CA MET A 203 -27.43 -7.26 -5.68
C MET A 203 -28.62 -6.55 -5.05
N ALA A 204 -29.41 -7.30 -4.27
CA ALA A 204 -30.64 -6.77 -3.70
C ALA A 204 -31.09 -7.62 -2.49
N TYR A 205 -31.80 -6.98 -1.59
CA TYR A 205 -32.57 -7.60 -0.52
C TYR A 205 -34.02 -7.17 -0.65
N ASP A 206 -34.94 -8.11 -0.52
CA ASP A 206 -36.37 -7.87 -0.53
C ASP A 206 -36.95 -8.24 0.85
N SER A 207 -37.30 -7.24 1.65
CA SER A 207 -37.83 -7.43 2.98
C SER A 207 -39.25 -8.06 2.99
N ALA A 208 -40.00 -7.93 1.92
CA ALA A 208 -41.35 -8.51 1.83
C ALA A 208 -41.30 -10.05 1.66
N THR A 209 -40.27 -10.57 1.01
CA THR A 209 -40.10 -12.01 0.74
C THR A 209 -38.96 -12.62 1.56
N GLY A 210 -38.08 -11.81 2.13
CA GLY A 210 -36.86 -12.26 2.81
C GLY A 210 -35.76 -12.73 1.85
N ASN A 211 -35.92 -12.51 0.54
CA ASN A 211 -34.99 -12.99 -0.47
C ASN A 211 -33.76 -12.10 -0.62
N LEU A 212 -32.60 -12.72 -0.71
CA LEU A 212 -31.33 -12.09 -1.01
C LEU A 212 -30.85 -12.53 -2.40
N THR A 213 -30.80 -11.60 -3.35
CA THR A 213 -30.30 -11.86 -4.70
C THR A 213 -28.80 -11.64 -4.74
N ARG A 214 -28.07 -12.62 -5.27
CA ARG A 214 -26.61 -12.59 -5.42
C ARG A 214 -26.20 -12.85 -6.86
N ARG A 215 -25.12 -12.22 -7.27
CA ARG A 215 -24.38 -12.53 -8.49
C ARG A 215 -22.98 -12.97 -8.13
N VAL A 216 -22.55 -14.11 -8.67
CA VAL A 216 -21.18 -14.60 -8.48
C VAL A 216 -20.35 -14.12 -9.67
N ASP A 217 -19.36 -13.30 -9.41
CA ASP A 217 -18.42 -12.80 -10.41
C ASP A 217 -17.02 -13.31 -10.06
N GLY A 218 -16.36 -13.98 -11.03
CA GLY A 218 -14.92 -14.22 -10.98
C GLY A 218 -14.28 -13.29 -12.00
N THR A 219 -13.41 -12.40 -11.55
CA THR A 219 -12.60 -11.56 -12.45
C THR A 219 -11.17 -12.04 -12.36
N HIS A 220 -10.60 -12.40 -13.50
CA HIS A 220 -9.17 -12.59 -13.65
C HIS A 220 -8.59 -11.26 -14.12
N GLY A 221 -7.74 -10.65 -13.32
CA GLY A 221 -6.96 -9.47 -13.67
C GLY A 221 -5.65 -9.85 -14.34
#